data_ba799ed6064cacdea1dd54d422e9daaa
#
_entry.id   ba799ed6064cacdea1dd54d422e9daaa
#
_cell.length_a   1.000
_cell.length_b   1.000
_cell.length_c   1.000
_cell.angle_alpha   90.00
_cell.angle_beta   90.00
_cell.angle_gamma   90.00
#
_symmetry.space_group_name_H-M   'P 1'
#
loop_
_entity.id
_entity.type
_entity.pdbx_description
1 polymer ?
#
loop_
_entity_poly.entity_id
_entity_poly.type
_entity_poly.pdbx_seq_one_letter_code
_entity_poly.pdbx_strand_id
1 'polypeptide(L)'
;MINETVLLDAGTVGIALRLDEQKRIRHVLLSHLHHDHIQGLPTLADNLADDIDDPVALTSIPQVLKGLQTYVFNDTIYPDFLKLPDPQHPVFVCRALEIGRESEVDGLRVTAIPVNHLVPTVGFLIR
;
A
#
# COMPACT_ATOMS: atom_id res chain seq x y z
N MET A 1 -12.34 0.45 1.66
CA MET A 1 -11.98 1.11 0.39
C MET A 1 -12.63 2.48 0.33
N ILE A 2 -11.98 3.42 -0.34
CA ILE A 2 -12.50 4.78 -0.54
C ILE A 2 -13.41 4.78 -1.78
N ASN A 3 -12.92 4.19 -2.85
CA ASN A 3 -13.65 3.86 -4.07
C ASN A 3 -13.34 2.40 -4.44
N GLU A 4 -13.64 1.96 -5.67
CA GLU A 4 -13.39 0.57 -6.07
C GLU A 4 -11.92 0.20 -6.27
N THR A 5 -11.00 1.18 -6.30
CA THR A 5 -9.60 1.01 -6.70
C THR A 5 -8.59 1.50 -5.67
N VAL A 6 -9.01 2.33 -4.70
CA VAL A 6 -8.14 2.91 -3.66
C VAL A 6 -8.50 2.35 -2.29
N LEU A 7 -7.53 1.72 -1.65
CA LEU A 7 -7.62 1.18 -0.30
C LEU A 7 -6.91 2.13 0.69
N LEU A 8 -7.49 2.32 1.87
CA LEU A 8 -6.85 2.99 3.01
C LEU A 8 -6.45 1.94 4.03
N ASP A 9 -5.15 1.81 4.26
CA ASP A 9 -4.51 0.73 5.00
C ASP A 9 -4.92 -0.67 4.49
N ALA A 10 -4.23 -1.71 4.89
CA ALA A 10 -4.43 -3.07 4.40
C ALA A 10 -4.44 -4.12 5.53
N GLY A 11 -5.00 -3.76 6.69
CA GLY A 11 -5.04 -4.65 7.84
C GLY A 11 -5.87 -5.90 7.62
N THR A 12 -7.03 -5.77 6.98
CA THR A 12 -8.02 -6.86 6.84
C THR A 12 -8.43 -7.14 5.40
N VAL A 13 -7.68 -6.66 4.41
CA VAL A 13 -8.04 -6.73 2.99
C VAL A 13 -8.37 -8.15 2.52
N GLY A 14 -7.59 -9.14 2.92
CA GLY A 14 -7.79 -10.54 2.53
C GLY A 14 -8.99 -11.23 3.17
N ILE A 15 -9.58 -10.64 4.21
CA ILE A 15 -10.77 -11.16 4.90
C ILE A 15 -12.02 -10.36 4.51
N ALA A 16 -11.87 -9.04 4.37
CA ALA A 16 -12.98 -8.14 4.14
C ALA A 16 -13.43 -8.05 2.68
N LEU A 17 -12.50 -8.29 1.74
CA LEU A 17 -12.76 -8.18 0.30
C LEU A 17 -12.68 -9.53 -0.39
N ARG A 18 -13.61 -9.79 -1.30
CA ARG A 18 -13.55 -10.94 -2.21
C ARG A 18 -12.40 -10.78 -3.21
N LEU A 19 -11.97 -11.87 -3.81
CA LEU A 19 -10.85 -11.88 -4.76
C LEU A 19 -11.10 -10.95 -5.97
N ASP A 20 -12.32 -10.91 -6.48
CA ASP A 20 -12.69 -10.03 -7.59
C ASP A 20 -12.63 -8.53 -7.20
N GLU A 21 -12.87 -8.21 -5.94
CA GLU A 21 -12.71 -6.85 -5.40
C GLU A 21 -11.24 -6.51 -5.20
N GLN A 22 -10.44 -7.46 -4.68
CA GLN A 22 -9.00 -7.28 -4.52
C GLN A 22 -8.29 -7.02 -5.86
N LYS A 23 -8.70 -7.70 -6.93
CA LYS A 23 -8.16 -7.51 -8.29
C LYS A 23 -8.41 -6.11 -8.88
N ARG A 24 -9.34 -5.35 -8.31
CA ARG A 24 -9.59 -3.95 -8.73
C ARG A 24 -8.72 -2.93 -8.02
N ILE A 25 -8.04 -3.31 -6.93
CA ILE A 25 -7.18 -2.40 -6.17
C ILE A 25 -6.01 -1.96 -7.06
N ARG A 26 -5.78 -0.66 -7.13
CA ARG A 26 -4.66 -0.03 -7.86
C ARG A 26 -3.74 0.76 -6.92
N HIS A 27 -4.28 1.26 -5.81
CA HIS A 27 -3.55 2.05 -4.84
C HIS A 27 -3.88 1.61 -3.42
N VAL A 28 -2.87 1.55 -2.56
CA VAL A 28 -3.01 1.41 -1.11
C VAL A 28 -2.35 2.62 -0.45
N LEU A 29 -3.15 3.47 0.19
CA LEU A 29 -2.67 4.57 1.03
C LEU A 29 -2.33 4.00 2.40
N LEU A 30 -1.08 4.06 2.82
CA LEU A 30 -0.62 3.50 4.09
C LEU A 30 -0.36 4.60 5.11
N SER A 31 -1.06 4.54 6.24
CA SER A 31 -0.91 5.51 7.32
C SER A 31 0.39 5.31 8.09
N HIS A 32 0.71 4.09 8.49
CA HIS A 32 1.90 3.71 9.26
C HIS A 32 2.14 2.18 9.23
N LEU A 33 3.18 1.72 9.93
CA LEU A 33 3.68 0.34 9.85
C LEU A 33 3.19 -0.59 10.97
N HIS A 34 2.26 -0.19 11.83
CA HIS A 34 1.73 -1.15 12.79
C HIS A 34 1.07 -2.32 12.07
N HIS A 35 1.26 -3.52 12.62
CA HIS A 35 0.89 -4.77 11.98
C HIS A 35 -0.57 -4.82 11.52
N ASP A 36 -1.48 -4.36 12.37
CA ASP A 36 -2.92 -4.30 12.10
C ASP A 36 -3.31 -3.38 10.93
N HIS A 37 -2.40 -2.54 10.44
CA HIS A 37 -2.59 -1.69 9.26
C HIS A 37 -1.97 -2.24 7.98
N ILE A 38 -1.05 -3.21 8.08
CA ILE A 38 -0.27 -3.73 6.93
C ILE A 38 -0.32 -5.25 6.76
N GLN A 39 -0.85 -5.99 7.73
CA GLN A 39 -0.79 -7.47 7.75
C GLN A 39 -1.45 -8.14 6.54
N GLY A 40 -2.37 -7.48 5.87
CA GLY A 40 -3.03 -8.00 4.68
C GLY A 40 -2.26 -7.80 3.37
N LEU A 41 -1.18 -6.99 3.36
CA LEU A 41 -0.40 -6.74 2.15
C LEU A 41 0.22 -8.00 1.53
N PRO A 42 0.86 -8.89 2.29
CA PRO A 42 1.43 -10.12 1.71
C PRO A 42 0.38 -11.03 1.10
N THR A 43 -0.78 -11.19 1.75
CA THR A 43 -1.90 -11.98 1.20
C THR A 43 -2.48 -11.34 -0.05
N LEU A 44 -2.61 -10.01 -0.06
CA LEU A 44 -3.03 -9.29 -1.26
C LEU A 44 -2.05 -9.53 -2.42
N ALA A 45 -0.75 -9.48 -2.14
CA ALA A 45 0.28 -9.74 -3.15
C ALA A 45 0.19 -11.16 -3.71
N ASP A 46 0.08 -12.18 -2.86
CA ASP A 46 -0.09 -13.56 -3.31
C ASP A 46 -1.34 -13.74 -4.18
N ASN A 47 -2.45 -13.13 -3.79
CA ASN A 47 -3.71 -13.21 -4.53
C ASN A 47 -3.66 -12.53 -5.90
N LEU A 48 -2.75 -11.57 -6.08
CA LEU A 48 -2.64 -10.79 -7.32
C LEU A 48 -1.49 -11.24 -8.22
N ALA A 49 -0.50 -11.96 -7.69
CA ALA A 49 0.80 -12.22 -8.36
C ALA A 49 0.67 -12.84 -9.77
N ASP A 50 -0.31 -13.72 -9.98
CA ASP A 50 -0.50 -14.42 -11.25
C ASP A 50 -1.37 -13.67 -12.27
N ASP A 51 -2.14 -12.67 -11.81
CA ASP A 51 -3.21 -12.06 -12.60
C ASP A 51 -3.09 -10.53 -12.71
N ILE A 52 -2.00 -9.94 -12.24
CA ILE A 52 -1.85 -8.48 -12.23
C ILE A 52 -1.20 -7.98 -13.52
N ASP A 53 -1.89 -7.09 -14.22
CA ASP A 53 -1.35 -6.44 -15.42
C ASP A 53 -0.46 -5.25 -15.05
N ASP A 54 -0.88 -4.45 -14.06
CA ASP A 54 -0.18 -3.27 -13.56
C ASP A 54 0.09 -3.38 -12.06
N PRO A 55 1.28 -2.98 -11.56
CA PRO A 55 1.58 -3.04 -10.14
C PRO A 55 0.64 -2.17 -9.30
N VAL A 56 0.32 -2.64 -8.09
CA VAL A 56 -0.40 -1.84 -7.10
C VAL A 56 0.56 -0.86 -6.44
N ALA A 57 0.20 0.41 -6.43
CA ALA A 57 1.02 1.46 -5.80
C ALA A 57 0.78 1.50 -4.28
N LEU A 58 1.82 1.20 -3.50
CA LEU A 58 1.87 1.46 -2.07
C LEU A 58 2.30 2.92 -1.86
N THR A 59 1.38 3.73 -1.38
CA THR A 59 1.53 5.19 -1.34
C THR A 59 1.56 5.67 0.11
N SER A 60 2.64 6.31 0.51
CA SER A 60 2.82 6.89 1.85
C SER A 60 4.02 7.86 1.88
N ILE A 61 4.38 8.33 3.08
CA ILE A 61 5.62 9.09 3.29
C ILE A 61 6.85 8.18 3.18
N PRO A 62 8.03 8.74 2.83
CA PRO A 62 9.26 7.96 2.63
C PRO A 62 9.63 7.04 3.80
N GLN A 63 9.42 7.47 5.04
CA GLN A 63 9.73 6.68 6.24
C GLN A 63 8.91 5.38 6.31
N VAL A 64 7.62 5.44 6.00
CA VAL A 64 6.74 4.26 5.97
C VAL A 64 7.16 3.31 4.85
N LEU A 65 7.40 3.83 3.66
CA LEU A 65 7.82 3.01 2.50
C LEU A 65 9.17 2.35 2.74
N LYS A 66 10.12 3.07 3.35
CA LYS A 66 11.42 2.50 3.73
C LYS A 66 11.28 1.37 4.74
N GLY A 67 10.37 1.50 5.70
CA GLY A 67 10.09 0.46 6.68
C GLY A 67 9.50 -0.80 6.05
N LEU A 68 8.62 -0.69 5.05
CA LEU A 68 8.12 -1.85 4.29
C LEU A 68 9.27 -2.63 3.64
N GLN A 69 10.20 -1.92 3.00
CA GLN A 69 11.38 -2.54 2.37
C GLN A 69 12.31 -3.21 3.38
N THR A 70 12.47 -2.60 4.55
CA THR A 70 13.43 -3.06 5.56
C THR A 70 12.88 -4.21 6.40
N TYR A 71 11.60 -4.17 6.78
CA TYR A 71 11.04 -5.05 7.81
C TYR A 71 9.98 -6.01 7.30
N VAL A 72 9.36 -5.74 6.16
CA VAL A 72 8.25 -6.54 5.66
C VAL A 72 8.65 -7.32 4.42
N PHE A 73 8.95 -6.65 3.33
CA PHE A 73 9.29 -7.27 2.04
C PHE A 73 10.81 -7.39 1.87
N ASN A 74 11.42 -8.29 2.64
CA ASN A 74 12.87 -8.46 2.75
C ASN A 74 13.35 -9.91 2.56
N ASP A 75 12.50 -10.78 2.02
CA ASP A 75 12.77 -12.20 1.77
C ASP A 75 13.01 -13.04 3.05
N THR A 76 12.66 -12.51 4.24
CA THR A 76 12.82 -13.25 5.50
C THR A 76 11.50 -13.90 5.93
N ILE A 77 10.48 -13.09 6.27
CA ILE A 77 9.13 -13.59 6.59
C ILE A 77 8.25 -13.57 5.35
N TYR A 78 8.32 -12.49 4.60
CA TYR A 78 7.57 -12.31 3.35
C TYR A 78 8.51 -12.13 2.17
N PRO A 79 8.17 -12.72 1.00
CA PRO A 79 8.86 -12.47 -0.26
C PRO A 79 8.90 -10.97 -0.58
N ASP A 80 9.92 -10.54 -1.29
CA ASP A 80 10.03 -9.15 -1.73
C ASP A 80 9.11 -8.88 -2.94
N PHE A 81 7.84 -8.64 -2.66
CA PHE A 81 6.83 -8.31 -3.68
C PHE A 81 7.03 -6.94 -4.36
N LEU A 82 8.03 -6.18 -3.93
CA LEU A 82 8.50 -4.99 -4.65
C LEU A 82 9.43 -5.36 -5.83
N LYS A 83 9.79 -6.65 -5.96
CA LYS A 83 10.63 -7.20 -7.03
C LYS A 83 10.04 -8.44 -7.69
N LEU A 84 9.09 -9.10 -7.04
CA LEU A 84 8.46 -10.32 -7.53
C LEU A 84 7.10 -10.03 -8.17
N PRO A 85 6.68 -10.81 -9.18
CA PRO A 85 7.37 -11.97 -9.75
C PRO A 85 8.57 -11.63 -10.64
N ASP A 86 8.64 -10.41 -11.16
CA ASP A 86 9.69 -9.87 -11.99
C ASP A 86 10.01 -8.43 -11.55
N PRO A 87 11.28 -8.03 -11.38
CA PRO A 87 11.64 -6.66 -11.01
C PRO A 87 11.12 -5.57 -11.94
N GLN A 88 10.83 -5.89 -13.19
CA GLN A 88 10.22 -4.97 -14.16
C GLN A 88 8.69 -4.96 -14.11
N HIS A 89 8.08 -6.01 -13.56
CA HIS A 89 6.63 -6.17 -13.38
C HIS A 89 6.32 -6.70 -11.97
N PRO A 90 6.70 -5.96 -10.91
CA PRO A 90 6.46 -6.41 -9.54
C PRO A 90 4.98 -6.28 -9.18
N VAL A 91 4.55 -6.98 -8.13
CA VAL A 91 3.17 -6.84 -7.62
C VAL A 91 2.96 -5.44 -7.03
N PHE A 92 3.95 -4.93 -6.28
CA PHE A 92 3.90 -3.62 -5.64
C PHE A 92 4.98 -2.68 -6.14
N VAL A 93 4.63 -1.39 -6.21
CA VAL A 93 5.59 -0.29 -6.37
C VAL A 93 5.37 0.75 -5.26
N CYS A 94 6.44 1.40 -4.82
CA CYS A 94 6.36 2.46 -3.83
C CYS A 94 6.15 3.82 -4.48
N ARG A 95 5.20 4.61 -3.95
CA ARG A 95 4.95 5.99 -4.35
C ARG A 95 5.02 6.90 -3.12
N ALA A 96 6.03 7.77 -3.07
CA ALA A 96 6.21 8.69 -1.96
C ALA A 96 5.30 9.91 -2.06
N LEU A 97 4.71 10.30 -0.91
CA LEU A 97 4.01 11.56 -0.72
C LEU A 97 4.86 12.51 0.12
N GLU A 98 4.78 13.78 -0.21
CA GLU A 98 5.32 14.87 0.61
C GLU A 98 4.23 15.39 1.55
N ILE A 99 4.56 15.53 2.85
CA ILE A 99 3.62 16.03 3.86
C ILE A 99 3.16 17.44 3.49
N GLY A 100 1.84 17.67 3.55
CA GLY A 100 1.23 18.96 3.26
C GLY A 100 1.08 19.29 1.77
N ARG A 101 1.61 18.45 0.87
CA ARG A 101 1.48 18.65 -0.57
C ARG A 101 0.37 17.79 -1.14
N GLU A 102 -0.52 18.39 -1.91
CA GLU A 102 -1.57 17.67 -2.63
C GLU A 102 -0.97 16.86 -3.78
N SER A 103 -1.42 15.62 -3.92
CA SER A 103 -1.06 14.69 -4.99
C SER A 103 -2.31 14.05 -5.55
N GLU A 104 -2.31 13.73 -6.84
CA GLU A 104 -3.38 12.95 -7.45
C GLU A 104 -3.13 11.45 -7.26
N VAL A 105 -4.14 10.72 -6.82
CA VAL A 105 -4.16 9.28 -6.69
C VAL A 105 -5.47 8.75 -7.26
N ASP A 106 -5.43 8.20 -8.46
CA ASP A 106 -6.59 7.62 -9.15
C ASP A 106 -7.83 8.54 -9.17
N GLY A 107 -7.63 9.78 -9.60
CA GLY A 107 -8.67 10.81 -9.67
C GLY A 107 -9.02 11.48 -8.34
N LEU A 108 -8.47 11.01 -7.22
CA LEU A 108 -8.61 11.62 -5.90
C LEU A 108 -7.46 12.60 -5.64
N ARG A 109 -7.77 13.72 -4.99
CA ARG A 109 -6.76 14.65 -4.47
C ARG A 109 -6.42 14.25 -3.04
N VAL A 110 -5.19 13.84 -2.80
CA VAL A 110 -4.72 13.29 -1.52
C VAL A 110 -3.61 14.16 -0.96
N THR A 111 -3.75 14.55 0.30
CA THR A 111 -2.70 15.26 1.05
C THR A 111 -2.37 14.49 2.32
N ALA A 112 -1.10 14.11 2.49
CA ALA A 112 -0.61 13.50 3.72
C ALA A 112 -0.49 14.55 4.82
N ILE A 113 -1.08 14.28 5.98
CA ILE A 113 -1.10 15.16 7.16
C ILE A 113 -0.35 14.46 8.28
N PRO A 114 0.59 15.11 8.98
CA PRO A 114 1.33 14.49 10.08
C PRO A 114 0.38 14.17 11.25
N VAL A 115 0.58 13.00 11.84
CA VAL A 115 -0.16 12.54 13.02
C VAL A 115 0.84 12.21 14.12
N ASN A 116 0.55 12.64 15.35
CA ASN A 116 1.36 12.28 16.50
C ASN A 116 1.05 10.84 16.94
N HIS A 117 2.03 9.95 16.78
CA HIS A 117 1.94 8.54 17.11
C HIS A 117 3.33 7.99 17.50
N LEU A 118 3.39 6.73 17.94
CA LEU A 118 4.64 6.08 18.39
C LEU A 118 5.65 5.83 17.27
N VAL A 119 5.17 5.73 16.04
CA VAL A 119 5.96 5.54 14.81
C VAL A 119 5.61 6.62 13.79
N PRO A 120 6.42 6.85 12.76
CA PRO A 120 6.08 7.77 11.67
C PRO A 120 4.71 7.44 11.09
N THR A 121 3.78 8.38 11.22
CA THR A 121 2.36 8.19 10.88
C THR A 121 1.81 9.42 10.17
N VAL A 122 0.97 9.17 9.18
CA VAL A 122 0.19 10.20 8.49
C VAL A 122 -1.30 9.88 8.48
N GLY A 123 -2.12 10.89 8.53
CA GLY A 123 -3.49 10.85 8.07
C GLY A 123 -3.58 11.33 6.62
N PHE A 124 -4.75 11.19 6.02
CA PHE A 124 -4.98 11.63 4.64
C PHE A 124 -6.20 12.54 4.57
N LEU A 125 -6.00 13.73 4.02
CA LEU A 125 -7.10 14.56 3.53
C LEU A 125 -7.38 14.14 2.09
N ILE A 126 -8.60 13.67 1.83
CA ILE A 126 -9.00 13.13 0.52
C ILE A 126 -10.21 13.92 0.02
N ARG A 127 -10.14 14.36 -1.24
CA ARG A 127 -11.18 15.11 -1.91
C ARG A 127 -11.48 14.55 -3.30
#